data_7482e0ca48bb6f7d780bc8c7acd2f35b
#
_entry.id   7482e0ca48bb6f7d780bc8c7acd2f35b
#
_cell.length_a   1.000
_cell.length_b   1.000
_cell.length_c   1.000
_cell.angle_alpha   90.00
_cell.angle_beta   90.00
_cell.angle_gamma   90.00
#
_symmetry.space_group_name_H-M   'P 1'
#
loop_
_entity.id
_entity.type
_entity.pdbx_description
1 polymer ?
#
loop_
_entity_poly.entity_id
_entity_poly.type
_entity_poly.pdbx_seq_one_letter_code
_entity_poly.pdbx_strand_id
1 'polypeptide(L)'
;AGQGYGMNWKGDRGFLFEGALTTPSAITTLKFEIGVSDADDDAGAVNGKAAASATAGDFAVFVFDTDDDTNLAFISAKGGTVVATQDIDAVTIATSTTYRFAIRVEDDNVTAWVNGTKVGAAHLIEGGTAVTPWAFARARTGSANREAVWNKWRMIEPAFQ
;
A
#
# COMPACT_ATOMS: atom_id res chain seq x y z
N ALA A 1 -9.75 -15.84 6.33
CA ALA A 1 -10.67 -14.74 6.63
C ALA A 1 -10.11 -13.97 7.82
N GLY A 2 -9.45 -12.83 7.56
CA GLY A 2 -8.96 -11.94 8.61
C GLY A 2 -10.13 -11.15 9.18
N GLN A 3 -10.40 -11.29 10.47
CA GLN A 3 -11.34 -10.42 11.17
C GLN A 3 -10.67 -9.07 11.39
N GLY A 4 -10.98 -8.08 10.57
CA GLY A 4 -10.62 -6.69 10.82
C GLY A 4 -11.37 -6.19 12.06
N TYR A 5 -10.65 -5.97 13.14
CA TYR A 5 -11.20 -5.24 14.28
C TYR A 5 -11.43 -3.80 13.84
N GLY A 6 -12.69 -3.39 13.84
CA GLY A 6 -13.27 -2.18 13.31
C GLY A 6 -12.76 -0.86 13.89
N MET A 7 -11.51 -0.52 13.65
CA MET A 7 -11.06 0.87 13.73
C MET A 7 -11.13 1.44 12.30
N ASN A 8 -12.20 2.16 12.03
CA ASN A 8 -12.41 2.84 10.77
C ASN A 8 -11.63 4.15 10.76
N TRP A 9 -10.50 4.15 10.09
CA TRP A 9 -9.69 5.34 9.88
C TRP A 9 -10.25 6.14 8.70
N LYS A 10 -10.45 7.43 8.87
CA LYS A 10 -10.98 8.31 7.83
C LYS A 10 -10.04 9.47 7.60
N GLY A 11 -9.86 9.83 6.32
CA GLY A 11 -8.99 10.94 5.92
C GLY A 11 -9.44 12.29 6.46
N ASP A 12 -10.75 12.50 6.60
CA ASP A 12 -11.34 13.73 7.16
C ASP A 12 -10.94 14.01 8.62
N ARG A 13 -10.51 12.98 9.35
CA ARG A 13 -9.95 13.11 10.70
C ARG A 13 -8.42 13.18 10.71
N GLY A 14 -7.81 12.89 9.58
CA GLY A 14 -6.37 12.70 9.47
C GLY A 14 -5.87 11.45 10.16
N PHE A 15 -4.87 10.82 9.58
CA PHE A 15 -4.15 9.72 10.22
C PHE A 15 -2.75 9.54 9.62
N LEU A 16 -1.90 8.85 10.36
CA LEU A 16 -0.61 8.36 9.90
C LEU A 16 -0.58 6.84 10.00
N PHE A 17 -0.37 6.17 8.88
CA PHE A 17 -0.01 4.75 8.82
C PHE A 17 1.50 4.63 8.75
N GLU A 18 2.07 3.74 9.55
CA GLU A 18 3.47 3.33 9.45
C GLU A 18 3.57 1.81 9.44
N GLY A 19 4.36 1.27 8.54
CA GLY A 19 4.57 -0.15 8.40
C GLY A 19 5.98 -0.52 8.02
N ALA A 20 6.38 -1.75 8.31
CA ALA A 20 7.63 -2.32 7.88
C ALA A 20 7.41 -3.74 7.34
N LEU A 21 8.03 -4.03 6.21
CA LEU A 21 7.98 -5.32 5.55
C LEU A 21 9.38 -5.79 5.24
N THR A 22 9.65 -7.08 5.48
CA THR A 22 10.84 -7.74 4.97
C THR A 22 10.49 -8.62 3.79
N THR A 23 11.16 -8.40 2.68
CA THR A 23 10.97 -9.18 1.45
C THR A 23 11.53 -10.60 1.63
N PRO A 24 10.95 -11.60 0.94
CA PRO A 24 11.46 -12.97 0.98
C PRO A 24 12.84 -13.11 0.33
N SER A 25 13.45 -14.28 0.49
CA SER A 25 14.71 -14.65 -0.17
C SER A 25 14.58 -14.81 -1.69
N ALA A 26 13.36 -14.91 -2.21
CA ALA A 26 13.07 -14.92 -3.64
C ALA A 26 11.88 -14.00 -3.92
N ILE A 27 12.11 -12.99 -4.76
CA ILE A 27 11.10 -11.98 -5.14
C ILE A 27 10.60 -12.14 -6.57
N THR A 28 11.16 -13.07 -7.34
CA THR A 28 10.64 -13.41 -8.67
C THR A 28 9.20 -13.91 -8.57
N THR A 29 8.33 -13.44 -9.46
CA THR A 29 6.89 -13.77 -9.46
C THR A 29 6.13 -13.35 -8.18
N LEU A 30 6.59 -12.28 -7.52
CA LEU A 30 5.96 -11.73 -6.32
C LEU A 30 5.19 -10.45 -6.65
N LYS A 31 3.97 -10.35 -6.13
CA LYS A 31 3.30 -9.07 -5.90
C LYS A 31 3.11 -8.89 -4.42
N PHE A 32 3.37 -7.68 -3.90
CA PHE A 32 2.91 -7.27 -2.58
C PHE A 32 2.35 -5.85 -2.59
N GLU A 33 1.47 -5.59 -1.66
CA GLU A 33 0.91 -4.27 -1.37
C GLU A 33 1.03 -3.98 0.12
N ILE A 34 1.31 -2.72 0.48
CA ILE A 34 1.28 -2.26 1.87
C ILE A 34 0.78 -0.82 1.94
N GLY A 35 -0.14 -0.55 2.84
CA GLY A 35 -0.69 0.77 3.06
C GLY A 35 -2.04 0.75 3.74
N VAL A 36 -3.02 1.44 3.15
CA VAL A 36 -4.40 1.50 3.63
C VAL A 36 -5.36 1.25 2.48
N SER A 37 -6.49 0.57 2.76
CA SER A 37 -7.51 0.24 1.77
C SER A 37 -8.87 0.04 2.44
N ASP A 38 -9.95 0.27 1.71
CA ASP A 38 -11.30 -0.17 2.04
C ASP A 38 -11.61 -1.60 1.54
N ALA A 39 -10.65 -2.23 0.82
CA ALA A 39 -10.79 -3.60 0.35
C ALA A 39 -10.74 -4.62 1.49
N ASP A 40 -11.42 -5.73 1.29
CA ASP A 40 -11.45 -6.88 2.20
C ASP A 40 -11.33 -8.22 1.45
N ASP A 41 -10.94 -8.21 0.18
CA ASP A 41 -10.91 -9.38 -0.68
C ASP A 41 -9.49 -9.88 -1.00
N ASP A 42 -9.40 -11.04 -1.66
CA ASP A 42 -8.15 -11.71 -2.02
C ASP A 42 -7.52 -11.19 -3.35
N ALA A 43 -8.11 -10.17 -3.97
CA ALA A 43 -7.61 -9.62 -5.24
C ALA A 43 -6.48 -8.60 -5.06
N GLY A 44 -6.35 -8.04 -3.86
CA GLY A 44 -5.51 -6.88 -3.57
C GLY A 44 -6.32 -5.59 -3.71
N ALA A 45 -5.73 -4.44 -3.42
CA ALA A 45 -6.35 -3.13 -3.61
C ALA A 45 -6.26 -2.66 -5.07
N VAL A 46 -5.28 -3.15 -5.81
CA VAL A 46 -5.04 -2.86 -7.22
C VAL A 46 -4.73 -4.16 -7.98
N ASN A 47 -5.17 -4.26 -9.23
CA ASN A 47 -4.96 -5.47 -10.03
C ASN A 47 -3.49 -5.72 -10.42
N GLY A 48 -2.76 -4.68 -10.75
CA GLY A 48 -1.36 -4.72 -11.16
C GLY A 48 -0.73 -3.34 -11.13
N LYS A 49 0.59 -3.26 -11.27
CA LYS A 49 1.33 -2.00 -11.24
C LYS A 49 1.32 -1.28 -12.60
N ALA A 50 1.66 -1.99 -13.68
CA ALA A 50 1.85 -1.40 -15.01
C ALA A 50 0.58 -0.78 -15.61
N ALA A 51 -0.56 -1.43 -15.43
CA ALA A 51 -1.86 -0.93 -15.89
C ALA A 51 -2.81 -0.91 -14.70
N ALA A 52 -2.51 -0.03 -13.75
CA ALA A 52 -3.23 0.02 -12.49
C ALA A 52 -4.71 0.29 -12.70
N SER A 53 -5.53 -0.67 -12.27
CA SER A 53 -6.98 -0.46 -12.10
C SER A 53 -7.37 -0.85 -10.69
N ALA A 54 -8.24 -0.03 -10.10
CA ALA A 54 -8.72 -0.23 -8.75
C ALA A 54 -9.56 -1.52 -8.66
N THR A 55 -9.29 -2.32 -7.64
CA THR A 55 -10.14 -3.42 -7.19
C THR A 55 -10.86 -3.04 -5.90
N ALA A 56 -10.30 -2.10 -5.15
CA ALA A 56 -10.92 -1.43 -4.01
C ALA A 56 -11.48 -0.05 -4.41
N GLY A 57 -12.40 0.49 -3.61
CA GLY A 57 -12.96 1.83 -3.81
C GLY A 57 -11.98 2.93 -3.47
N ASP A 58 -11.38 2.85 -2.30
CA ASP A 58 -10.46 3.84 -1.77
C ASP A 58 -9.22 3.17 -1.17
N PHE A 59 -8.05 3.54 -1.67
CA PHE A 59 -6.80 3.02 -1.15
C PHE A 59 -5.62 3.96 -1.42
N ALA A 60 -4.58 3.78 -0.62
CA ALA A 60 -3.26 4.35 -0.83
C ALA A 60 -2.22 3.31 -0.43
N VAL A 61 -1.55 2.71 -1.41
CA VAL A 61 -0.68 1.54 -1.19
C VAL A 61 0.63 1.67 -1.94
N PHE A 62 1.70 1.17 -1.33
CA PHE A 62 2.93 0.83 -2.02
C PHE A 62 2.76 -0.53 -2.68
N VAL A 63 3.16 -0.64 -3.93
CA VAL A 63 3.01 -1.84 -4.75
C VAL A 63 4.36 -2.24 -5.33
N PHE A 64 4.72 -3.50 -5.15
CA PHE A 64 5.76 -4.17 -5.89
C PHE A 64 5.12 -5.28 -6.73
N ASP A 65 5.46 -5.36 -7.99
CA ASP A 65 4.83 -6.29 -8.92
C ASP A 65 5.80 -6.70 -10.02
N THR A 66 6.31 -7.92 -9.93
CA THR A 66 7.30 -8.44 -10.87
C THR A 66 6.78 -8.73 -12.28
N ASP A 67 5.47 -8.66 -12.52
CA ASP A 67 4.91 -8.72 -13.86
C ASP A 67 5.16 -7.43 -14.65
N ASP A 68 5.58 -6.37 -13.96
CA ASP A 68 5.96 -5.09 -14.54
C ASP A 68 7.48 -4.89 -14.51
N ASP A 69 8.03 -4.59 -13.34
CA ASP A 69 9.47 -4.39 -13.14
C ASP A 69 9.89 -4.69 -11.69
N THR A 70 11.12 -4.34 -11.31
CA THR A 70 11.67 -4.53 -9.98
C THR A 70 11.61 -3.30 -9.08
N ASN A 71 10.98 -2.21 -9.55
CA ASN A 71 10.83 -0.98 -8.79
C ASN A 71 9.55 -0.98 -7.96
N LEU A 72 9.57 -0.20 -6.89
CA LEU A 72 8.39 0.07 -6.09
C LEU A 72 7.54 1.15 -6.76
N ALA A 73 6.22 1.03 -6.68
CA ALA A 73 5.29 2.11 -7.03
C ALA A 73 4.46 2.51 -5.81
N PHE A 74 3.93 3.73 -5.82
CA PHE A 74 2.89 4.18 -4.92
C PHE A 74 1.64 4.50 -5.73
N ILE A 75 0.52 3.87 -5.41
CA ILE A 75 -0.74 3.96 -6.15
C ILE A 75 -1.85 4.35 -5.20
N SER A 76 -2.70 5.27 -5.62
CA SER A 76 -3.90 5.66 -4.87
C SER A 76 -5.13 5.67 -5.75
N ALA A 77 -6.29 5.40 -5.16
CA ALA A 77 -7.58 5.51 -5.80
C ALA A 77 -8.58 6.24 -4.91
N LYS A 78 -9.50 6.93 -5.56
CA LYS A 78 -10.62 7.65 -4.95
C LYS A 78 -11.91 7.23 -5.66
N GLY A 79 -12.86 6.68 -4.90
CA GLY A 79 -14.15 6.22 -5.44
C GLY A 79 -14.02 5.19 -6.57
N GLY A 80 -13.09 4.23 -6.46
CA GLY A 80 -12.87 3.19 -7.45
C GLY A 80 -12.07 3.62 -8.69
N THR A 81 -11.59 4.86 -8.72
CA THR A 81 -10.78 5.38 -9.82
C THR A 81 -9.35 5.60 -9.37
N VAL A 82 -8.39 5.01 -10.06
CA VAL A 82 -6.97 5.29 -9.81
C VAL A 82 -6.69 6.76 -10.11
N VAL A 83 -6.30 7.50 -9.09
CA VAL A 83 -6.00 8.94 -9.18
C VAL A 83 -4.57 9.17 -9.64
N ALA A 84 -3.65 8.41 -9.07
CA ALA A 84 -2.24 8.51 -9.41
C ALA A 84 -1.54 7.17 -9.27
N THR A 85 -0.64 6.90 -10.19
CA THR A 85 0.38 5.86 -10.11
C THR A 85 1.72 6.53 -10.20
N GLN A 86 2.59 6.29 -9.26
CA GLN A 86 3.95 6.81 -9.28
C GLN A 86 4.95 5.69 -9.09
N ASP A 87 5.74 5.42 -10.12
CA ASP A 87 6.92 4.59 -9.98
C ASP A 87 7.96 5.31 -9.12
N ILE A 88 8.54 4.58 -8.20
CA ILE A 88 9.59 5.07 -7.33
C ILE A 88 10.90 4.45 -7.81
N ASP A 89 11.40 4.91 -8.93
CA ASP A 89 12.60 4.38 -9.60
C ASP A 89 13.84 4.33 -8.70
N ALA A 90 13.89 5.19 -7.69
CA ALA A 90 14.97 5.20 -6.71
C ALA A 90 14.91 4.01 -5.73
N VAL A 91 13.84 3.22 -5.74
CA VAL A 91 13.65 2.08 -4.83
C VAL A 91 13.44 0.79 -5.60
N THR A 92 14.54 0.18 -5.99
CA THR A 92 14.54 -1.21 -6.48
C THR A 92 14.39 -2.17 -5.31
N ILE A 93 13.44 -3.07 -5.39
CA ILE A 93 13.19 -4.05 -4.33
C ILE A 93 14.23 -5.17 -4.40
N ALA A 94 14.92 -5.38 -3.28
CA ALA A 94 15.91 -6.45 -3.08
C ALA A 94 15.34 -7.58 -2.22
N THR A 95 15.93 -8.76 -2.31
CA THR A 95 15.58 -9.93 -1.49
C THR A 95 16.04 -9.73 -0.04
N SER A 96 15.35 -10.37 0.90
CA SER A 96 15.70 -10.40 2.33
C SER A 96 15.99 -9.02 2.93
N THR A 97 15.31 -7.99 2.44
CA THR A 97 15.54 -6.58 2.79
C THR A 97 14.31 -6.00 3.47
N THR A 98 14.53 -5.26 4.55
CA THR A 98 13.44 -4.57 5.26
C THR A 98 13.25 -3.16 4.71
N TYR A 99 12.02 -2.86 4.31
CA TYR A 99 11.58 -1.53 3.90
C TYR A 99 10.63 -0.96 4.96
N ARG A 100 10.70 0.36 5.15
CA ARG A 100 9.80 1.12 6.03
C ARG A 100 8.93 2.03 5.20
N PHE A 101 7.65 2.03 5.49
CA PHE A 101 6.63 2.77 4.79
C PHE A 101 5.89 3.69 5.75
N ALA A 102 5.54 4.88 5.27
CA ALA A 102 4.65 5.78 5.98
C ALA A 102 3.68 6.43 5.00
N ILE A 103 2.42 6.57 5.41
CA ILE A 103 1.36 7.22 4.64
C ILE A 103 0.61 8.13 5.59
N ARG A 104 0.62 9.43 5.31
CA ARG A 104 -0.15 10.45 6.02
C ARG A 104 -1.33 10.84 5.14
N VAL A 105 -2.50 10.82 5.73
CA VAL A 105 -3.73 11.31 5.11
C VAL A 105 -4.23 12.50 5.90
N GLU A 106 -4.58 13.58 5.20
CA GLU A 106 -5.19 14.79 5.75
C GLU A 106 -6.30 15.22 4.78
N ASP A 107 -7.52 15.17 5.23
CA ASP A 107 -8.70 15.26 4.39
C ASP A 107 -8.62 14.22 3.26
N ASP A 108 -8.62 14.63 2.01
CA ASP A 108 -8.44 13.77 0.84
C ASP A 108 -6.96 13.58 0.46
N ASN A 109 -6.05 14.40 1.00
CA ASN A 109 -4.67 14.45 0.54
C ASN A 109 -3.82 13.35 1.18
N VAL A 110 -3.03 12.69 0.35
CA VAL A 110 -2.13 11.61 0.77
C VAL A 110 -0.68 12.02 0.52
N THR A 111 0.14 11.88 1.55
CA THR A 111 1.59 12.01 1.46
C THR A 111 2.23 10.69 1.91
N ALA A 112 3.20 10.19 1.15
CA ALA A 112 3.83 8.91 1.42
C ALA A 112 5.36 9.01 1.50
N TRP A 113 5.98 8.09 2.24
CA TRP A 113 7.44 7.95 2.38
C TRP A 113 7.83 6.47 2.36
N VAL A 114 8.95 6.19 1.71
CA VAL A 114 9.63 4.90 1.78
C VAL A 114 11.05 5.11 2.31
N ASN A 115 11.43 4.38 3.34
CA ASN A 115 12.72 4.52 4.04
C ASN A 115 13.06 5.98 4.45
N GLY A 116 12.03 6.78 4.76
CA GLY A 116 12.16 8.20 5.12
C GLY A 116 12.22 9.17 3.93
N THR A 117 12.27 8.68 2.70
CA THR A 117 12.24 9.51 1.49
C THR A 117 10.80 9.72 1.03
N LYS A 118 10.41 11.00 0.85
CA LYS A 118 9.06 11.35 0.41
C LYS A 118 8.83 10.95 -1.05
N VAL A 119 7.66 10.36 -1.31
CA VAL A 119 7.13 10.16 -2.66
C VAL A 119 6.62 11.48 -3.22
N GLY A 120 6.93 11.80 -4.47
CA GLY A 120 6.82 13.15 -5.00
C GLY A 120 5.48 13.57 -5.61
N ALA A 121 4.64 12.64 -6.06
CA ALA A 121 3.37 12.98 -6.71
C ALA A 121 2.26 13.36 -5.72
N ALA A 122 1.22 14.03 -6.21
CA ALA A 122 -0.01 14.26 -5.47
C ALA A 122 -0.90 13.01 -5.56
N HIS A 123 -1.25 12.46 -4.42
CA HIS A 123 -2.14 11.30 -4.28
C HIS A 123 -3.39 11.68 -3.48
N LEU A 124 -4.51 11.06 -3.80
CA LEU A 124 -5.80 11.31 -3.15
C LEU A 124 -6.51 10.00 -2.80
N ILE A 125 -7.28 10.05 -1.71
CA ILE A 125 -8.35 9.09 -1.37
C ILE A 125 -9.62 9.86 -1.01
N GLU A 126 -10.77 9.19 -0.89
CA GLU A 126 -11.99 9.85 -0.36
C GLU A 126 -11.89 9.98 1.15
N GLY A 127 -11.80 11.21 1.66
CA GLY A 127 -11.57 11.49 3.08
C GLY A 127 -12.67 10.94 3.99
N GLY A 128 -13.92 10.90 3.51
CA GLY A 128 -15.07 10.38 4.25
C GLY A 128 -15.14 8.85 4.30
N THR A 129 -14.43 8.13 3.43
CA THR A 129 -14.44 6.66 3.38
C THR A 129 -13.56 6.07 4.48
N ALA A 130 -14.04 5.02 5.10
CA ALA A 130 -13.28 4.28 6.11
C ALA A 130 -12.29 3.35 5.43
N VAL A 131 -11.03 3.45 5.81
CA VAL A 131 -9.96 2.55 5.38
C VAL A 131 -9.34 1.81 6.57
N THR A 132 -8.71 0.69 6.30
CA THR A 132 -8.00 -0.12 7.28
C THR A 132 -6.53 -0.30 6.85
N PRO A 133 -5.63 -0.62 7.78
CA PRO A 133 -4.29 -1.07 7.39
C PRO A 133 -4.39 -2.26 6.43
N TRP A 134 -3.66 -2.16 5.34
CA TRP A 134 -3.67 -3.13 4.26
C TRP A 134 -2.29 -3.76 4.07
N ALA A 135 -2.28 -5.08 3.97
CA ALA A 135 -1.11 -5.87 3.67
C ALA A 135 -1.51 -7.07 2.84
N PHE A 136 -0.94 -7.20 1.67
CA PHE A 136 -1.25 -8.24 0.71
C PHE A 136 0.03 -8.77 0.05
N ALA A 137 0.11 -10.08 -0.16
CA ALA A 137 1.17 -10.69 -0.95
C ALA A 137 0.64 -11.93 -1.67
N ARG A 138 1.06 -12.10 -2.93
CA ARG A 138 0.75 -13.30 -3.73
C ARG A 138 1.85 -13.63 -4.72
N ALA A 139 1.89 -14.89 -5.15
CA ALA A 139 2.63 -15.28 -6.34
C ALA A 139 1.86 -14.84 -7.61
N ARG A 140 2.57 -14.31 -8.59
CA ARG A 140 2.01 -13.92 -9.90
C ARG A 140 1.80 -15.12 -10.81
N THR A 141 2.76 -16.03 -10.83
CA THR A 141 2.72 -17.26 -11.66
C THR A 141 3.25 -18.45 -10.87
N GLY A 142 2.75 -19.65 -11.19
CA GLY A 142 3.20 -20.89 -10.58
C GLY A 142 2.65 -21.14 -9.17
N SER A 143 3.05 -22.27 -8.60
CA SER A 143 2.65 -22.75 -7.27
C SER A 143 3.67 -22.39 -6.17
N ALA A 144 4.65 -21.52 -6.46
CA ALA A 144 5.66 -21.16 -5.47
C ALA A 144 5.04 -20.33 -4.36
N ASN A 145 5.21 -20.78 -3.12
CA ASN A 145 4.83 -20.00 -1.95
C ASN A 145 5.69 -18.73 -1.90
N ARG A 146 5.06 -17.57 -1.80
CA ARG A 146 5.71 -16.27 -1.68
C ARG A 146 5.21 -15.62 -0.41
N GLU A 147 6.08 -15.53 0.58
CA GLU A 147 5.79 -14.96 1.88
C GLU A 147 6.57 -13.67 2.06
N ALA A 148 5.88 -12.59 2.37
CA ALA A 148 6.49 -11.37 2.87
C ALA A 148 6.25 -11.28 4.38
N VAL A 149 7.27 -10.91 5.13
CA VAL A 149 7.15 -10.81 6.58
C VAL A 149 6.77 -9.39 6.96
N TRP A 150 5.57 -9.23 7.47
CA TRP A 150 5.09 -7.99 8.07
C TRP A 150 5.67 -7.85 9.48
N ASN A 151 6.67 -6.98 9.64
CA ASN A 151 7.38 -6.88 10.92
C ASN A 151 6.61 -6.07 11.94
N LYS A 152 5.99 -4.96 11.49
CA LYS A 152 5.26 -4.04 12.37
C LYS A 152 4.42 -3.10 11.53
N TRP A 153 3.26 -2.73 12.06
CA TRP A 153 2.48 -1.59 11.56
C TRP A 153 1.82 -0.87 12.73
N ARG A 154 1.48 0.39 12.53
CA ARG A 154 0.67 1.20 13.45
C ARG A 154 -0.12 2.26 12.70
N MET A 155 -1.28 2.61 13.26
CA MET A 155 -2.06 3.77 12.87
C MET A 155 -2.04 4.77 14.02
N ILE A 156 -1.92 6.04 13.68
CA ILE A 156 -1.86 7.13 14.65
C ILE A 156 -2.85 8.20 14.21
N GLU A 157 -3.81 8.54 15.08
CA GLU A 157 -4.59 9.77 14.92
C GLU A 157 -3.78 10.95 15.44
N PRO A 158 -3.79 12.10 14.75
CA PRO A 158 -3.26 13.32 15.34
C PRO A 158 -4.08 13.65 16.59
N ALA A 159 -3.40 14.04 17.66
CA ALA A 159 -4.10 14.58 18.81
C ALA A 159 -4.81 15.87 18.36
N PHE A 160 -6.13 15.92 18.51
CA PHE A 160 -6.88 17.14 18.30
C PHE A 160 -6.35 18.20 19.28
N GLN A 161 -5.84 19.28 18.74
CA GLN A 161 -5.54 20.49 19.50
C GLN A 161 -6.76 21.41 19.52
#